data_0926b4289d8252d21873d00d086925fa
#
_entry.id   0926b4289d8252d21873d00d086925fa
#
_cell.length_a   1.000
_cell.length_b   1.000
_cell.length_c   1.000
_cell.angle_alpha   90.00
_cell.angle_beta   90.00
_cell.angle_gamma   90.00
#
_symmetry.space_group_name_H-M   'P 1'
#
loop_
_entity.id
_entity.type
_entity.pdbx_description
1 polymer ?
#
loop_
_entity_poly.entity_id
_entity_poly.type
_entity_poly.pdbx_seq_one_letter_code
_entity_poly.pdbx_strand_id
1 'polypeptide(L)'
;DKDTSRGLGDVYKRQLHKPSDGESQGPWKNYYEKISTIQLPFISIIEDVDSPRNRAALFGDNMAFMHSCLGAVGVVAAGAIRDVPGIQRSGISVWAEGRVPGHGPFNAVSLGEQVNVSGLNINEEDVLVADADGITKIENEILNDIIKVCEEVRKDEARTQKFFSVKDKTRYKSWTT
;
A
#
# COMPACT_ATOMS: atom_id res chain seq x y z
N ASP A 1 2.10 -18.29 0.71
CA ASP A 1 1.41 -17.00 0.78
C ASP A 1 2.31 -15.96 1.43
N LYS A 2 3.23 -15.41 0.60
CA LYS A 2 4.19 -14.39 1.07
C LYS A 2 3.79 -12.96 0.69
N ASP A 3 2.63 -12.77 0.06
CA ASP A 3 2.27 -11.50 -0.57
C ASP A 3 1.20 -10.69 0.17
N THR A 4 0.74 -11.12 1.35
CA THR A 4 -0.23 -10.35 2.13
C THR A 4 0.48 -9.55 3.22
N SER A 5 0.48 -8.24 3.11
CA SER A 5 1.01 -7.32 4.12
C SER A 5 -0.12 -6.83 5.03
N ARG A 6 0.10 -6.90 6.33
CA ARG A 6 -0.80 -6.35 7.36
C ARG A 6 -0.02 -5.36 8.20
N GLY A 7 -0.60 -4.22 8.46
CA GLY A 7 0.03 -3.22 9.32
C GLY A 7 -0.90 -2.05 9.61
N LEU A 8 -0.54 -1.28 10.61
CA LEU A 8 -1.18 0.00 10.87
C LEU A 8 -0.74 0.99 9.80
N GLY A 9 -1.69 1.78 9.30
CA GLY A 9 -1.40 2.82 8.31
C GLY A 9 -0.67 3.99 8.95
N ASP A 10 0.43 4.43 8.33
CA ASP A 10 1.03 5.73 8.59
C ASP A 10 0.92 6.57 7.33
N VAL A 11 0.34 7.75 7.46
CA VAL A 11 -0.16 8.54 6.32
C VAL A 11 0.58 9.86 6.18
N TYR A 12 0.94 10.24 4.93
CA TYR A 12 1.36 11.58 4.64
C TYR A 12 1.04 12.01 3.21
N LYS A 13 0.98 13.32 2.98
CA LYS A 13 0.73 13.95 1.68
C LYS A 13 1.99 14.58 1.12
N ARG A 14 2.15 14.50 -0.17
CA ARG A 14 3.28 15.03 -0.91
C ARG A 14 2.83 15.84 -2.12
N GLN A 15 3.45 16.97 -2.35
CA GLN A 15 3.18 17.86 -3.49
C GLN A 15 4.47 18.30 -4.15
N LEU A 16 4.46 18.33 -5.49
CA LEU A 16 5.49 19.02 -6.26
C LEU A 16 5.40 20.53 -6.02
N HIS A 17 6.54 21.17 -5.90
CA HIS A 17 6.61 22.62 -5.84
C HIS A 17 7.46 23.16 -6.99
N LYS A 18 7.43 24.48 -7.18
CA LYS A 18 8.24 25.12 -8.22
C LYS A 18 9.73 24.94 -7.92
N PRO A 19 10.58 24.73 -8.94
CA PRO A 19 12.02 24.58 -8.73
C PRO A 19 12.67 25.77 -7.99
N SER A 20 12.08 26.97 -8.11
CA SER A 20 12.54 28.18 -7.42
C SER A 20 12.40 28.13 -5.90
N ASP A 21 11.50 27.26 -5.39
CA ASP A 21 11.18 27.23 -3.97
C ASP A 21 12.16 26.33 -3.18
N GLY A 22 12.97 25.53 -3.88
CA GLY A 22 13.90 24.56 -3.30
C GLY A 22 13.20 23.37 -2.61
N GLU A 23 13.94 22.33 -2.30
CA GLU A 23 13.43 21.24 -1.45
C GLU A 23 13.66 21.58 0.02
N SER A 24 12.60 21.47 0.82
CA SER A 24 12.72 21.57 2.28
C SER A 24 13.11 20.22 2.86
N GLN A 25 14.24 20.13 3.51
CA GLN A 25 14.69 18.91 4.19
C GLN A 25 13.94 18.66 5.52
N GLY A 26 13.38 19.71 6.13
CA GLY A 26 12.70 19.64 7.41
C GLY A 26 11.51 18.67 7.43
N PRO A 27 10.54 18.79 6.51
CA PRO A 27 9.39 17.88 6.47
C PRO A 27 9.77 16.41 6.24
N TRP A 28 10.83 16.15 5.45
CA TRP A 28 11.34 14.80 5.23
C TRP A 28 11.98 14.21 6.48
N LYS A 29 12.77 15.01 7.19
CA LYS A 29 13.37 14.61 8.46
C LYS A 29 12.27 14.25 9.45
N ASN A 30 11.27 15.11 9.62
CA ASN A 30 10.14 14.88 10.53
C ASN A 30 9.37 13.60 10.15
N TYR A 31 9.18 13.35 8.86
CA TYR A 31 8.54 12.12 8.38
C TYR A 31 9.33 10.88 8.79
N TYR A 32 10.63 10.83 8.49
CA TYR A 32 11.45 9.66 8.84
C TYR A 32 11.65 9.50 10.36
N GLU A 33 11.73 10.59 11.10
CA GLU A 33 11.72 10.54 12.56
C GLU A 33 10.42 9.93 13.08
N LYS A 34 9.27 10.35 12.54
CA LYS A 34 7.97 9.80 12.93
C LYS A 34 7.90 8.30 12.66
N ILE A 35 8.15 7.85 11.42
CA ILE A 35 8.04 6.43 11.10
C ILE A 35 9.08 5.55 11.83
N SER A 36 10.20 6.11 12.25
CA SER A 36 11.19 5.40 13.06
C SER A 36 10.71 5.05 14.47
N THR A 37 9.65 5.69 14.97
CA THR A 37 9.07 5.44 16.27
C THR A 37 7.86 4.51 16.25
N ILE A 38 7.37 4.14 15.06
CA ILE A 38 6.19 3.28 14.91
C ILE A 38 6.53 1.84 15.32
N GLN A 39 5.63 1.25 16.10
CA GLN A 39 5.72 -0.18 16.41
C GLN A 39 5.41 -1.01 15.16
N LEU A 40 6.20 -2.03 14.94
CA LEU A 40 6.06 -2.93 13.78
C LEU A 40 4.88 -3.90 13.93
N PRO A 41 4.27 -4.32 12.84
CA PRO A 41 4.44 -3.91 11.44
C PRO A 41 3.57 -2.69 11.07
N PHE A 42 4.01 -1.88 10.08
CA PHE A 42 3.21 -0.77 9.54
C PHE A 42 3.25 -0.70 8.01
N ILE A 43 2.25 -0.04 7.43
CA ILE A 43 2.17 0.30 6.01
C ILE A 43 2.21 1.83 5.89
N SER A 44 3.12 2.35 5.07
CA SER A 44 3.23 3.78 4.82
C SER A 44 2.34 4.18 3.65
N ILE A 45 1.52 5.22 3.83
CA ILE A 45 0.57 5.69 2.81
C ILE A 45 0.96 7.10 2.37
N ILE A 46 1.21 7.27 1.08
CA ILE A 46 1.68 8.52 0.49
C ILE A 46 0.68 8.98 -0.55
N GLU A 47 0.11 10.18 -0.39
CA GLU A 47 -0.80 10.78 -1.37
C GLU A 47 -0.09 11.88 -2.18
N ASP A 48 -0.23 11.81 -3.52
CA ASP A 48 0.10 12.92 -4.41
C ASP A 48 -1.07 13.92 -4.44
N VAL A 49 -0.86 15.08 -3.83
CA VAL A 49 -1.84 16.18 -3.83
C VAL A 49 -1.55 17.24 -4.89
N ASP A 50 -0.66 16.92 -5.84
CA ASP A 50 -0.31 17.82 -6.94
C ASP A 50 -1.44 17.94 -7.98
N SER A 51 -1.40 19.03 -8.76
CA SER A 51 -2.34 19.26 -9.85
C SER A 51 -1.61 19.70 -11.13
N PRO A 52 -1.63 18.90 -12.20
CA PRO A 52 -2.16 17.52 -12.24
C PRO A 52 -1.29 16.53 -11.47
N ARG A 53 -1.89 15.45 -10.97
CA ARG A 53 -1.19 14.36 -10.28
C ARG A 53 -0.24 13.60 -11.22
N ASN A 54 0.65 12.82 -10.67
CA ASN A 54 1.56 11.93 -11.40
C ASN A 54 2.55 12.64 -12.35
N ARG A 55 2.86 13.92 -12.12
CA ARG A 55 3.89 14.64 -12.90
C ARG A 55 5.31 14.16 -12.58
N ALA A 56 5.52 13.65 -11.37
CA ALA A 56 6.77 13.04 -10.95
C ALA A 56 6.49 11.88 -9.99
N ALA A 57 7.52 11.03 -9.81
CA ALA A 57 7.39 9.88 -8.93
C ALA A 57 7.38 10.30 -7.47
N LEU A 58 6.38 9.84 -6.73
CA LEU A 58 6.28 9.98 -5.27
C LEU A 58 7.33 9.15 -4.52
N PHE A 59 7.66 7.99 -5.06
CA PHE A 59 8.41 6.96 -4.39
C PHE A 59 9.41 6.29 -5.34
N GLY A 60 10.60 6.03 -4.85
CA GLY A 60 11.67 5.36 -5.58
C GLY A 60 12.44 4.40 -4.71
N ASP A 61 13.50 3.81 -5.26
CA ASP A 61 14.25 2.72 -4.62
C ASP A 61 14.96 3.13 -3.32
N ASN A 62 15.56 4.31 -3.24
CA ASN A 62 16.18 4.77 -2.00
C ASN A 62 15.17 4.87 -0.85
N MET A 63 13.97 5.40 -1.14
CA MET A 63 12.89 5.43 -0.15
C MET A 63 12.45 4.01 0.24
N ALA A 64 12.38 3.09 -0.73
CA ALA A 64 12.02 1.70 -0.47
C ALA A 64 12.99 1.03 0.51
N PHE A 65 14.30 1.20 0.31
CA PHE A 65 15.31 0.70 1.25
C PHE A 65 15.20 1.35 2.63
N MET A 66 14.96 2.66 2.71
CA MET A 66 14.77 3.38 3.99
C MET A 66 13.53 2.86 4.73
N HIS A 67 12.39 2.72 4.04
CA HIS A 67 11.15 2.19 4.64
C HIS A 67 11.32 0.74 5.12
N SER A 68 11.93 -0.11 4.30
CA SER A 68 12.24 -1.48 4.68
C SER A 68 13.15 -1.55 5.90
N CYS A 69 14.19 -0.71 5.96
CA CYS A 69 15.09 -0.60 7.12
C CYS A 69 14.35 -0.17 8.39
N LEU A 70 13.38 0.74 8.28
CA LEU A 70 12.56 1.23 9.39
C LEU A 70 11.42 0.27 9.77
N GLY A 71 11.28 -0.85 9.04
CA GLY A 71 10.34 -1.92 9.38
C GLY A 71 8.96 -1.79 8.76
N ALA A 72 8.79 -0.92 7.76
CA ALA A 72 7.58 -0.94 6.96
C ALA A 72 7.44 -2.29 6.22
N VAL A 73 6.26 -2.88 6.25
CA VAL A 73 5.94 -4.10 5.50
C VAL A 73 5.38 -3.80 4.11
N GLY A 74 4.96 -2.57 3.88
CA GLY A 74 4.45 -2.11 2.60
C GLY A 74 4.40 -0.60 2.48
N VAL A 75 4.24 -0.13 1.24
CA VAL A 75 4.01 1.28 0.90
C VAL A 75 2.88 1.37 -0.11
N VAL A 76 1.92 2.24 0.16
CA VAL A 76 0.87 2.61 -0.78
C VAL A 76 1.14 4.02 -1.29
N ALA A 77 1.46 4.14 -2.57
CA ALA A 77 1.68 5.41 -3.23
C ALA A 77 0.45 5.77 -4.07
N ALA A 78 -0.44 6.60 -3.53
CA ALA A 78 -1.55 7.19 -4.30
C ALA A 78 -0.98 8.23 -5.27
N GLY A 79 -0.26 7.73 -6.27
CA GLY A 79 0.50 8.45 -7.26
C GLY A 79 1.48 7.54 -8.00
N ALA A 80 2.38 8.13 -8.79
CA ALA A 80 3.35 7.37 -9.58
C ALA A 80 4.63 7.04 -8.79
N ILE A 81 5.26 5.93 -9.15
CA ILE A 81 6.56 5.49 -8.62
C ILE A 81 7.62 5.42 -9.73
N ARG A 82 8.90 5.26 -9.36
CA ARG A 82 10.02 5.02 -10.27
C ARG A 82 10.95 3.94 -9.72
N ASP A 83 11.96 3.57 -10.48
CA ASP A 83 13.04 2.68 -10.07
C ASP A 83 12.57 1.29 -9.59
N VAL A 84 11.52 0.75 -10.25
CA VAL A 84 10.87 -0.51 -9.86
C VAL A 84 11.84 -1.67 -9.62
N PRO A 85 12.89 -1.91 -10.45
CA PRO A 85 13.87 -2.94 -10.16
C PRO A 85 14.63 -2.72 -8.84
N GLY A 86 14.84 -1.48 -8.45
CA GLY A 86 15.44 -1.12 -7.16
C GLY A 86 14.48 -1.37 -6.00
N ILE A 87 13.23 -0.98 -6.16
CA ILE A 87 12.16 -1.26 -5.18
C ILE A 87 12.05 -2.78 -4.94
N GLN A 88 12.04 -3.59 -5.99
CA GLN A 88 12.00 -5.05 -5.86
C GLN A 88 13.19 -5.62 -5.05
N ARG A 89 14.39 -5.06 -5.22
CA ARG A 89 15.56 -5.47 -4.43
C ARG A 89 15.46 -5.12 -2.94
N SER A 90 14.70 -4.10 -2.57
CA SER A 90 14.49 -3.75 -1.16
C SER A 90 13.62 -4.75 -0.40
N GLY A 91 12.87 -5.58 -1.14
CA GLY A 91 11.98 -6.60 -0.56
C GLY A 91 10.68 -6.05 0.02
N ILE A 92 10.41 -4.73 -0.07
CA ILE A 92 9.17 -4.13 0.39
C ILE A 92 8.08 -4.24 -0.68
N SER A 93 6.84 -4.52 -0.27
CA SER A 93 5.69 -4.50 -1.16
C SER A 93 5.24 -3.06 -1.44
N VAL A 94 4.97 -2.73 -2.71
CA VAL A 94 4.54 -1.37 -3.09
C VAL A 94 3.34 -1.43 -4.03
N TRP A 95 2.29 -0.70 -3.67
CA TRP A 95 1.11 -0.46 -4.51
C TRP A 95 1.14 0.99 -4.99
N ALA A 96 0.90 1.22 -6.28
CA ALA A 96 0.99 2.55 -6.88
C ALA A 96 0.03 2.70 -8.06
N GLU A 97 -0.39 3.92 -8.34
CA GLU A 97 -1.28 4.22 -9.48
C GLU A 97 -0.57 4.06 -10.83
N GLY A 98 0.75 4.24 -10.87
CA GLY A 98 1.49 4.19 -12.12
C GLY A 98 3.00 4.34 -11.95
N ARG A 99 3.67 4.56 -13.09
CA ARG A 99 5.13 4.73 -13.16
C ARG A 99 5.49 5.93 -14.01
N VAL A 100 6.44 6.72 -13.55
CA VAL A 100 7.05 7.81 -14.32
C VAL A 100 8.56 7.82 -14.05
N PRO A 101 9.41 8.13 -15.04
CA PRO A 101 10.86 8.14 -14.83
C PRO A 101 11.34 9.40 -14.10
N GLY A 102 10.52 10.45 -14.06
CA GLY A 102 10.90 11.76 -13.57
C GLY A 102 10.95 11.85 -12.05
N HIS A 103 12.04 12.43 -11.55
CA HIS A 103 12.13 12.99 -10.21
C HIS A 103 11.87 14.49 -10.30
N GLY A 104 10.89 14.96 -9.55
CA GLY A 104 10.63 16.40 -9.42
C GLY A 104 11.04 16.91 -8.05
N PRO A 105 11.24 18.23 -7.88
CA PRO A 105 11.33 18.83 -6.56
C PRO A 105 9.94 18.74 -5.89
N PHE A 106 9.86 18.21 -4.70
CA PHE A 106 8.61 18.10 -3.96
C PHE A 106 8.82 18.15 -2.46
N ASN A 107 7.80 18.56 -1.75
CA ASN A 107 7.77 18.63 -0.29
C ASN A 107 6.70 17.69 0.29
N ALA A 108 6.93 17.18 1.48
CA ALA A 108 5.87 16.70 2.35
C ALA A 108 5.07 17.92 2.83
N VAL A 109 3.78 17.96 2.55
CA VAL A 109 2.92 19.11 2.89
C VAL A 109 2.09 18.87 4.15
N SER A 110 1.81 17.61 4.49
CA SER A 110 1.20 17.24 5.75
C SER A 110 1.59 15.83 6.19
N LEU A 111 1.56 15.58 7.49
CA LEU A 111 1.84 14.30 8.13
C LEU A 111 0.70 13.99 9.10
N GLY A 112 0.21 12.75 9.11
CA GLY A 112 -0.84 12.31 10.03
C GLY A 112 -2.26 12.76 9.67
N GLU A 113 -2.45 13.45 8.56
CA GLU A 113 -3.77 13.83 8.08
C GLU A 113 -4.36 12.71 7.19
N GLN A 114 -5.69 12.60 7.19
CA GLN A 114 -6.40 11.67 6.31
C GLN A 114 -5.92 11.79 4.87
N VAL A 115 -5.62 10.68 4.23
CA VAL A 115 -5.26 10.58 2.81
C VAL A 115 -6.35 9.87 2.02
N ASN A 116 -6.40 10.14 0.70
CA ASN A 116 -7.30 9.44 -0.21
C ASN A 116 -6.52 8.61 -1.22
N VAL A 117 -6.81 7.31 -1.24
CA VAL A 117 -6.24 6.36 -2.20
C VAL A 117 -7.36 5.83 -3.07
N SER A 118 -7.47 6.34 -4.30
CA SER A 118 -8.49 5.89 -5.28
C SER A 118 -9.93 5.84 -4.72
N GLY A 119 -10.29 6.83 -3.90
CA GLY A 119 -11.60 6.93 -3.25
C GLY A 119 -11.68 6.34 -1.85
N LEU A 120 -10.69 5.58 -1.40
CA LEU A 120 -10.60 5.08 -0.03
C LEU A 120 -9.95 6.11 0.88
N ASN A 121 -10.68 6.56 1.89
CA ASN A 121 -10.14 7.46 2.92
C ASN A 121 -9.44 6.65 4.01
N ILE A 122 -8.17 6.96 4.23
CA ILE A 122 -7.31 6.27 5.19
C ILE A 122 -6.79 7.28 6.22
N ASN A 123 -6.94 6.93 7.48
CA ASN A 123 -6.38 7.67 8.62
C ASN A 123 -5.21 6.89 9.23
N GLU A 124 -4.46 7.55 10.12
CA GLU A 124 -3.50 6.84 10.97
C GLU A 124 -4.23 5.76 11.80
N GLU A 125 -3.53 4.66 12.06
CA GLU A 125 -4.03 3.51 12.82
C GLU A 125 -5.14 2.69 12.14
N ASP A 126 -5.58 3.05 10.93
CA ASP A 126 -6.47 2.19 10.15
C ASP A 126 -5.79 0.84 9.85
N VAL A 127 -6.53 -0.25 10.00
CA VAL A 127 -6.05 -1.59 9.65
C VAL A 127 -6.23 -1.83 8.16
N LEU A 128 -5.13 -2.11 7.48
CA LEU A 128 -5.11 -2.39 6.06
C LEU A 128 -4.66 -3.82 5.78
N VAL A 129 -5.29 -4.44 4.81
CA VAL A 129 -4.84 -5.69 4.19
C VAL A 129 -4.58 -5.40 2.73
N ALA A 130 -3.39 -5.75 2.26
CA ALA A 130 -2.96 -5.50 0.90
C ALA A 130 -2.29 -6.74 0.32
N ASP A 131 -2.66 -7.10 -0.90
CA ASP A 131 -2.12 -8.22 -1.66
C ASP A 131 -2.01 -7.90 -3.15
N ALA A 132 -1.88 -8.91 -4.01
CA ALA A 132 -1.75 -8.73 -5.45
C ALA A 132 -3.01 -8.13 -6.11
N ASP A 133 -4.17 -8.28 -5.49
CA ASP A 133 -5.45 -7.78 -6.01
C ASP A 133 -5.76 -6.34 -5.59
N GLY A 134 -5.06 -5.83 -4.55
CA GLY A 134 -5.22 -4.45 -4.11
C GLY A 134 -5.21 -4.27 -2.59
N ILE A 135 -5.94 -3.27 -2.13
CA ILE A 135 -5.91 -2.82 -0.74
C ILE A 135 -7.32 -2.73 -0.19
N THR A 136 -7.53 -3.31 0.98
CA THR A 136 -8.79 -3.24 1.72
C THR A 136 -8.55 -2.66 3.11
N LYS A 137 -9.40 -1.72 3.52
CA LYS A 137 -9.47 -1.23 4.89
C LYS A 137 -10.45 -2.09 5.68
N ILE A 138 -10.07 -2.47 6.88
CA ILE A 138 -10.89 -3.25 7.81
C ILE A 138 -11.24 -2.36 9.00
N GLU A 139 -12.53 -2.28 9.31
CA GLU A 139 -12.97 -1.60 10.52
C GLU A 139 -12.55 -2.39 11.77
N ASN A 140 -12.01 -1.70 12.77
CA ASN A 140 -11.40 -2.33 13.94
C ASN A 140 -12.40 -3.20 14.72
N GLU A 141 -13.69 -2.82 14.75
CA GLU A 141 -14.75 -3.51 15.47
C GLU A 141 -15.02 -4.92 14.95
N ILE A 142 -14.81 -5.15 13.65
CA ILE A 142 -15.10 -6.44 13.00
C ILE A 142 -13.84 -7.29 12.74
N LEU A 143 -12.66 -6.80 13.12
CA LEU A 143 -11.39 -7.45 12.80
C LEU A 143 -11.32 -8.92 13.28
N ASN A 144 -11.78 -9.19 14.49
CA ASN A 144 -11.76 -10.55 15.05
C ASN A 144 -12.76 -11.50 14.35
N ASP A 145 -13.88 -10.96 13.89
CA ASP A 145 -14.90 -11.77 13.20
C ASP A 145 -14.48 -12.05 11.76
N ILE A 146 -13.85 -11.08 11.07
CA ILE A 146 -13.29 -11.28 9.74
C ILE A 146 -12.28 -12.42 9.71
N ILE A 147 -11.40 -12.53 10.71
CA ILE A 147 -10.40 -13.60 10.77
C ILE A 147 -11.07 -14.99 10.73
N LYS A 148 -12.14 -15.18 11.51
CA LYS A 148 -12.90 -16.43 11.56
C LYS A 148 -13.60 -16.72 10.23
N VAL A 149 -14.29 -15.71 9.67
CA VAL A 149 -15.02 -15.84 8.40
C VAL A 149 -14.07 -16.13 7.26
N CYS A 150 -12.90 -15.51 7.20
CA CYS A 150 -11.88 -15.79 6.18
C CYS A 150 -11.42 -17.25 6.20
N GLU A 151 -11.29 -17.86 7.37
CA GLU A 151 -10.95 -19.29 7.47
C GLU A 151 -12.04 -20.19 6.88
N GLU A 152 -13.31 -19.86 7.11
CA GLU A 152 -14.45 -20.61 6.57
C GLU A 152 -14.55 -20.45 5.05
N VAL A 153 -14.45 -19.22 4.55
CA VAL A 153 -14.43 -18.92 3.11
C VAL A 153 -13.30 -19.68 2.41
N ARG A 154 -12.08 -19.66 2.95
CA ARG A 154 -10.95 -20.40 2.38
C ARG A 154 -11.20 -21.93 2.31
N LYS A 155 -11.88 -22.51 3.29
CA LYS A 155 -12.23 -23.93 3.27
C LYS A 155 -13.24 -24.24 2.16
N ASP A 156 -14.22 -23.37 1.97
CA ASP A 156 -15.24 -23.53 0.92
C ASP A 156 -14.67 -23.32 -0.47
N GLU A 157 -13.82 -22.30 -0.65
CA GLU A 157 -13.08 -22.08 -1.89
C GLU A 157 -12.17 -23.27 -2.24
N ALA A 158 -11.42 -23.78 -1.28
CA ALA A 158 -10.57 -24.96 -1.48
C ALA A 158 -11.37 -26.19 -1.89
N ARG A 159 -12.58 -26.37 -1.34
CA ARG A 159 -13.52 -27.43 -1.73
C ARG A 159 -13.97 -27.27 -3.18
N THR A 160 -14.37 -26.04 -3.55
CA THR A 160 -14.77 -25.68 -4.91
C THR A 160 -13.64 -25.88 -5.91
N GLN A 161 -12.46 -25.39 -5.61
CA GLN A 161 -11.27 -25.52 -6.46
C GLN A 161 -10.88 -26.99 -6.64
N LYS A 162 -10.91 -27.77 -5.56
CA LYS A 162 -10.65 -29.23 -5.62
C LYS A 162 -11.67 -29.93 -6.50
N PHE A 163 -12.96 -29.58 -6.40
CA PHE A 163 -14.01 -30.16 -7.21
C PHE A 163 -13.77 -29.91 -8.71
N PHE A 164 -13.38 -28.68 -9.08
CA PHE A 164 -13.15 -28.29 -10.48
C PHE A 164 -11.71 -28.50 -10.98
N SER A 165 -10.80 -29.02 -10.15
CA SER A 165 -9.42 -29.30 -10.58
C SER A 165 -9.33 -30.40 -11.67
N VAL A 166 -10.33 -31.25 -11.79
CA VAL A 166 -10.43 -32.25 -12.84
C VAL A 166 -11.13 -31.64 -14.07
N LYS A 167 -10.48 -31.74 -15.24
CA LYS A 167 -11.03 -31.21 -16.51
C LYS A 167 -12.19 -32.07 -17.03
N ASP A 168 -13.33 -32.02 -16.35
CA ASP A 168 -14.55 -32.74 -16.70
C ASP A 168 -15.73 -31.78 -16.77
N LYS A 169 -16.23 -31.55 -17.98
CA LYS A 169 -17.34 -30.61 -18.25
C LYS A 169 -18.66 -31.01 -17.57
N THR A 170 -18.84 -32.30 -17.21
CA THR A 170 -20.07 -32.79 -16.58
C THR A 170 -20.18 -32.31 -15.13
N ARG A 171 -19.06 -32.00 -14.46
CA ARG A 171 -19.02 -31.51 -13.08
C ARG A 171 -19.80 -30.23 -12.86
N TYR A 172 -19.83 -29.33 -13.84
CA TYR A 172 -20.59 -28.10 -13.73
C TYR A 172 -22.09 -28.35 -13.49
N LYS A 173 -22.67 -29.35 -14.19
CA LYS A 173 -24.11 -29.71 -14.02
C LYS A 173 -24.43 -30.24 -12.62
N SER A 174 -23.52 -31.02 -12.01
CA SER A 174 -23.71 -31.55 -10.67
C SER A 174 -23.42 -30.53 -9.55
N TRP A 175 -22.81 -29.40 -9.87
CA TRP A 175 -22.56 -28.32 -8.91
C TRP A 175 -23.78 -27.41 -8.71
N THR A 176 -24.62 -27.27 -9.73
CA THR A 176 -25.77 -26.35 -9.74
C THR A 176 -27.07 -27.01 -9.29
N THR A 177 -27.05 -28.28 -8.95
CA THR A 177 -28.16 -29.04 -8.37
C THR A 177 -27.95 -29.24 -6.87
#